data_af7a15fdcd78800fdcec297f5189a9fc
#
_entry.id   af7a15fdcd78800fdcec297f5189a9fc
#
_cell.length_a   1.000
_cell.length_b   1.000
_cell.length_c   1.000
_cell.angle_alpha   90.00
_cell.angle_beta   90.00
_cell.angle_gamma   90.00
#
_symmetry.space_group_name_H-M   'P 1'
#
loop_
_entity.id
_entity.type
_entity.pdbx_description
1 polymer ?
#
loop_
_entity_poly.entity_id
_entity_poly.type
_entity_poly.pdbx_seq_one_letter_code
_entity_poly.pdbx_strand_id
1 'polypeptide(L)'
;MHSHQDDGQIAQWLADRQATTYADGRRCDEIQYLQCKLILKPDRFTSAHVFKEFAALVQRAAATTGVGYQHTPKSQQRPEVREVLFLDTGGYHLYNNNFIVRRRIAYEDGFPIGDPEIVFKYRSDNMAKAQALDVRPRIDGKYKIKFKLEVMPLKEHIGGMRRLLSHSVEFALSQAPEAERLAMQHLDHMTLPDLQHLFPPLKTISCDGPEDVALVNQCIVEELLQDICLLDFGHHTAATANLGLWRARGDHHAFVGEFAFQLKFAGPDDIKHKSLNHCERFFLELQQVAADWLTLTTTKTGAVYRLKGNPPQAHE
;
A
#
# COMPACT_ATOMS: atom_id res chain seq x y z
N MET A 1 7.63 13.50 39.40
CA MET A 1 7.79 14.29 38.16
C MET A 1 7.86 13.33 37.00
N HIS A 2 6.70 13.02 36.38
CA HIS A 2 6.68 12.29 35.14
C HIS A 2 7.06 13.29 34.04
N SER A 3 8.25 13.12 33.45
CA SER A 3 8.61 13.81 32.23
C SER A 3 7.58 13.41 31.18
N HIS A 4 6.75 14.34 30.71
CA HIS A 4 6.07 14.21 29.44
C HIS A 4 7.18 14.02 28.39
N GLN A 5 7.51 12.76 28.07
CA GLN A 5 8.20 12.46 26.84
C GLN A 5 7.25 12.92 25.73
N ASP A 6 7.72 13.85 24.92
CA ASP A 6 6.99 14.34 23.75
C ASP A 6 6.75 13.13 22.84
N ASP A 7 5.55 12.58 22.89
CA ASP A 7 5.16 11.45 22.05
C ASP A 7 5.16 11.94 20.61
N GLY A 8 5.95 11.29 19.76
CA GLY A 8 6.02 11.61 18.34
C GLY A 8 4.67 11.48 17.64
N GLN A 9 4.54 12.10 16.49
CA GLN A 9 3.30 12.18 15.72
C GLN A 9 2.74 10.79 15.34
N ILE A 10 3.61 9.81 15.03
CA ILE A 10 3.20 8.42 14.73
C ILE A 10 2.53 7.77 15.93
N ALA A 11 3.09 7.96 17.14
CA ALA A 11 2.51 7.41 18.37
C ALA A 11 1.12 8.00 18.64
N GLN A 12 0.95 9.31 18.45
CA GLN A 12 -0.34 9.99 18.58
C GLN A 12 -1.37 9.43 17.58
N TRP A 13 -0.98 9.20 16.33
CA TRP A 13 -1.86 8.63 15.32
C TRP A 13 -2.29 7.19 15.62
N LEU A 14 -1.42 6.38 16.21
CA LEU A 14 -1.75 5.01 16.63
C LEU A 14 -2.67 4.99 17.86
N ALA A 15 -2.58 6.00 18.72
CA ALA A 15 -3.47 6.17 19.88
C ALA A 15 -4.88 6.69 19.49
N ASP A 16 -5.03 7.36 18.34
CA ASP A 16 -6.28 7.89 17.80
C ASP A 16 -7.17 6.74 17.25
N ARG A 17 -7.73 5.93 18.17
CA ARG A 17 -8.58 4.79 17.85
C ARG A 17 -9.80 4.77 18.76
N GLN A 18 -10.89 4.24 18.24
CA GLN A 18 -12.13 4.03 19.00
C GLN A 18 -12.41 2.52 19.08
N ALA A 19 -12.75 2.04 20.26
CA ALA A 19 -13.26 0.69 20.41
C ALA A 19 -14.70 0.67 19.90
N THR A 20 -14.88 0.21 18.65
CA THR A 20 -16.19 0.14 17.98
C THR A 20 -16.48 -1.29 17.54
N THR A 21 -17.75 -1.55 17.25
CA THR A 21 -18.22 -2.82 16.69
C THR A 21 -18.82 -2.59 15.31
N TYR A 22 -18.69 -3.57 14.43
CA TYR A 22 -19.41 -3.62 13.17
C TYR A 22 -20.91 -3.79 13.40
N ALA A 23 -21.73 -3.59 12.38
CA ALA A 23 -23.19 -3.72 12.47
C ALA A 23 -23.68 -5.10 12.93
N ASP A 24 -22.87 -6.14 12.75
CA ASP A 24 -23.16 -7.51 13.20
C ASP A 24 -22.67 -7.81 14.62
N GLY A 25 -22.19 -6.80 15.36
CA GLY A 25 -21.72 -6.92 16.74
C GLY A 25 -20.26 -7.42 16.89
N ARG A 26 -19.57 -7.78 15.79
CA ARG A 26 -18.15 -8.13 15.85
C ARG A 26 -17.32 -6.90 16.16
N ARG A 27 -16.24 -7.09 16.90
CA ARG A 27 -15.25 -6.03 17.15
C ARG A 27 -14.61 -5.57 15.84
N CYS A 28 -14.48 -4.26 15.65
CA CYS A 28 -13.78 -3.71 14.48
C CYS A 28 -12.31 -4.13 14.46
N ASP A 29 -11.78 -4.22 13.25
CA ASP A 29 -10.35 -4.50 13.07
C ASP A 29 -9.50 -3.35 13.63
N GLU A 30 -8.37 -3.70 14.21
CA GLU A 30 -7.40 -2.74 14.74
C GLU A 30 -6.21 -2.59 13.79
N ILE A 31 -5.50 -1.46 13.88
CA ILE A 31 -4.27 -1.26 13.12
C ILE A 31 -3.24 -2.30 13.58
N GLN A 32 -2.73 -3.07 12.62
CA GLN A 32 -1.72 -4.12 12.83
C GLN A 32 -0.42 -3.82 12.08
N TYR A 33 -0.39 -2.75 11.31
CA TYR A 33 0.76 -2.39 10.50
C TYR A 33 0.99 -0.88 10.51
N LEU A 34 2.24 -0.49 10.70
CA LEU A 34 2.75 0.84 10.38
C LEU A 34 3.60 0.72 9.13
N GLN A 35 3.28 1.46 8.08
CA GLN A 35 4.03 1.45 6.84
C GLN A 35 4.43 2.88 6.45
N CYS A 36 5.73 3.17 6.44
CA CYS A 36 6.25 4.44 5.96
C CYS A 36 6.65 4.30 4.48
N LYS A 37 6.27 5.27 3.65
CA LYS A 37 6.43 5.24 2.19
C LYS A 37 7.00 6.54 1.66
N LEU A 38 7.94 6.42 0.73
CA LEU A 38 8.39 7.51 -0.13
C LEU A 38 8.03 7.16 -1.58
N ILE A 39 7.38 8.08 -2.26
CA ILE A 39 7.10 7.95 -3.69
C ILE A 39 8.26 8.58 -4.45
N LEU A 40 8.79 7.86 -5.42
CA LEU A 40 10.03 8.19 -6.10
C LEU A 40 9.78 8.52 -7.58
N LYS A 41 10.56 9.46 -8.08
CA LYS A 41 10.56 9.86 -9.49
C LYS A 41 10.97 8.69 -10.39
N PRO A 42 10.20 8.36 -11.42
CA PRO A 42 10.48 7.23 -12.29
C PRO A 42 11.75 7.40 -13.14
N ASP A 43 12.13 8.62 -13.49
CA ASP A 43 13.31 8.95 -14.29
C ASP A 43 14.63 8.59 -13.61
N ARG A 44 14.61 8.37 -12.29
CA ARG A 44 15.77 7.87 -11.54
C ARG A 44 16.07 6.40 -11.80
N PHE A 45 15.08 5.62 -12.24
CA PHE A 45 15.22 4.16 -12.42
C PHE A 45 15.74 3.78 -13.82
N THR A 46 16.98 4.13 -14.11
CA THR A 46 17.64 3.92 -15.41
C THR A 46 18.28 2.54 -15.55
N SER A 47 18.56 1.84 -14.46
CA SER A 47 19.17 0.51 -14.45
C SER A 47 18.93 -0.21 -13.12
N ALA A 48 19.24 -1.52 -13.06
CA ALA A 48 19.17 -2.29 -11.82
C ALA A 48 20.18 -1.79 -10.75
N HIS A 49 21.21 -1.03 -11.12
CA HIS A 49 22.17 -0.46 -10.17
C HIS A 49 21.54 0.58 -9.25
N VAL A 50 20.49 1.24 -9.69
CA VAL A 50 19.75 2.26 -8.95
C VAL A 50 19.18 1.73 -7.62
N PHE A 51 18.84 0.45 -7.56
CA PHE A 51 18.41 -0.18 -6.31
C PHE A 51 19.52 -0.13 -5.23
N LYS A 52 20.77 -0.31 -5.63
CA LYS A 52 21.95 -0.20 -4.73
C LYS A 52 22.24 1.26 -4.35
N GLU A 53 22.10 2.18 -5.30
CA GLU A 53 22.26 3.62 -5.02
C GLU A 53 21.23 4.09 -3.97
N PHE A 54 19.97 3.72 -4.13
CA PHE A 54 18.94 4.08 -3.13
C PHE A 54 19.18 3.39 -1.79
N ALA A 55 19.61 2.12 -1.77
CA ALA A 55 19.97 1.41 -0.55
C ALA A 55 21.09 2.13 0.23
N ALA A 56 22.06 2.75 -0.46
CA ALA A 56 23.11 3.55 0.18
C ALA A 56 22.53 4.83 0.84
N LEU A 57 21.50 5.46 0.26
CA LEU A 57 20.81 6.58 0.89
C LEU A 57 20.10 6.13 2.18
N VAL A 58 19.43 4.97 2.14
CA VAL A 58 18.77 4.37 3.31
C VAL A 58 19.79 4.06 4.41
N GLN A 59 20.93 3.48 4.05
CA GLN A 59 22.02 3.20 5.00
C GLN A 59 22.59 4.46 5.64
N ARG A 60 22.75 5.54 4.87
CA ARG A 60 23.20 6.85 5.39
C ARG A 60 22.21 7.43 6.38
N ALA A 61 20.91 7.44 6.05
CA ALA A 61 19.86 7.91 6.96
C ALA A 61 19.81 7.09 8.25
N ALA A 62 19.96 5.75 8.15
CA ALA A 62 20.01 4.87 9.30
C ALA A 62 21.21 5.19 10.22
N ALA A 63 22.40 5.38 9.65
CA ALA A 63 23.59 5.76 10.39
C ALA A 63 23.43 7.11 11.13
N THR A 64 22.87 8.13 10.46
CA THR A 64 22.61 9.45 11.06
C THR A 64 21.66 9.38 12.25
N THR A 65 20.65 8.50 12.17
CA THR A 65 19.59 8.42 13.19
C THR A 65 19.80 7.32 14.24
N GLY A 66 20.88 6.55 14.13
CA GLY A 66 21.18 5.44 15.04
C GLY A 66 20.26 4.23 14.86
N VAL A 67 19.63 4.08 13.69
CA VAL A 67 18.82 2.92 13.34
C VAL A 67 19.74 1.82 12.78
N GLY A 68 19.53 0.58 13.25
CA GLY A 68 20.28 -0.57 12.75
C GLY A 68 19.98 -0.84 11.27
N TYR A 69 21.02 -1.12 10.48
CA TYR A 69 20.90 -1.46 9.07
C TYR A 69 21.59 -2.81 8.81
N GLN A 70 20.85 -3.77 8.27
CA GLN A 70 21.38 -5.10 7.98
C GLN A 70 20.96 -5.55 6.58
N HIS A 71 21.93 -6.10 5.83
CA HIS A 71 21.62 -6.80 4.60
C HIS A 71 20.91 -8.12 4.90
N THR A 72 19.90 -8.44 4.11
CA THR A 72 19.23 -9.74 4.15
C THR A 72 19.64 -10.59 2.95
N PRO A 73 19.49 -11.92 2.99
CA PRO A 73 19.74 -12.75 1.81
C PRO A 73 18.92 -12.26 0.60
N LYS A 74 17.67 -11.82 0.81
CA LYS A 74 16.81 -11.29 -0.25
C LYS A 74 17.31 -9.96 -0.83
N SER A 75 18.01 -9.13 -0.04
CA SER A 75 18.55 -7.85 -0.52
C SER A 75 19.66 -7.99 -1.56
N GLN A 76 20.20 -9.20 -1.71
CA GLN A 76 21.25 -9.54 -2.69
C GLN A 76 20.69 -10.29 -3.91
N GLN A 77 19.41 -10.63 -3.90
CA GLN A 77 18.73 -11.29 -5.01
C GLN A 77 18.30 -10.29 -6.08
N ARG A 78 17.91 -10.82 -7.24
CA ARG A 78 17.25 -10.01 -8.27
C ARG A 78 15.88 -9.53 -7.79
N PRO A 79 15.38 -8.38 -8.30
CA PRO A 79 14.03 -7.95 -8.01
C PRO A 79 13.00 -9.02 -8.39
N GLU A 80 12.02 -9.24 -7.51
CA GLU A 80 10.83 -10.03 -7.83
C GLU A 80 10.02 -9.27 -8.88
N VAL A 81 9.45 -10.00 -9.82
CA VAL A 81 8.56 -9.44 -10.87
C VAL A 81 7.14 -9.85 -10.56
N ARG A 82 6.23 -8.86 -10.60
CA ARG A 82 4.79 -9.09 -10.43
C ARG A 82 4.00 -8.32 -11.48
N GLU A 83 2.92 -8.90 -11.93
CA GLU A 83 1.90 -8.20 -12.68
C GLU A 83 0.83 -7.67 -11.73
N VAL A 84 0.42 -6.43 -11.91
CA VAL A 84 -0.63 -5.78 -11.12
C VAL A 84 -1.64 -5.15 -12.06
N LEU A 85 -2.91 -5.51 -11.89
CA LEU A 85 -4.03 -4.97 -12.63
C LEU A 85 -4.95 -4.23 -11.68
N PHE A 86 -5.36 -3.03 -12.04
CA PHE A 86 -6.38 -2.27 -11.33
C PHE A 86 -7.69 -2.35 -12.07
N LEU A 87 -8.78 -2.60 -11.34
CA LEU A 87 -10.12 -2.78 -11.87
C LEU A 87 -11.01 -1.66 -11.35
N ASP A 88 -11.69 -0.98 -12.27
CA ASP A 88 -12.64 0.08 -11.94
C ASP A 88 -13.66 0.25 -13.07
N THR A 89 -14.73 0.98 -12.82
CA THR A 89 -15.67 1.41 -13.87
C THR A 89 -15.05 2.48 -14.75
N GLY A 90 -15.64 2.73 -15.92
CA GLY A 90 -15.19 3.78 -16.84
C GLY A 90 -15.19 5.18 -16.22
N GLY A 91 -16.08 5.43 -15.25
CA GLY A 91 -16.17 6.68 -14.47
C GLY A 91 -15.28 6.72 -13.23
N TYR A 92 -14.45 5.70 -12.99
CA TYR A 92 -13.63 5.58 -11.77
C TYR A 92 -14.44 5.62 -10.47
N HIS A 93 -15.61 4.99 -10.45
CA HIS A 93 -16.51 5.06 -9.30
C HIS A 93 -15.92 4.44 -8.04
N LEU A 94 -15.08 3.38 -8.17
CA LEU A 94 -14.40 2.81 -7.01
C LEU A 94 -13.38 3.80 -6.45
N TYR A 95 -12.48 4.29 -7.29
CA TYR A 95 -11.41 5.20 -6.89
C TYR A 95 -11.95 6.51 -6.30
N ASN A 96 -12.98 7.09 -6.95
CA ASN A 96 -13.61 8.33 -6.48
C ASN A 96 -14.34 8.17 -5.13
N ASN A 97 -14.66 6.92 -4.75
CA ASN A 97 -15.24 6.58 -3.44
C ASN A 97 -14.23 5.91 -2.49
N ASN A 98 -12.92 6.11 -2.72
CA ASN A 98 -11.84 5.63 -1.86
C ASN A 98 -11.62 4.10 -1.87
N PHE A 99 -12.21 3.38 -2.83
CA PHE A 99 -12.03 1.96 -3.01
C PHE A 99 -11.02 1.63 -4.12
N ILE A 100 -10.33 0.54 -3.96
CA ILE A 100 -9.37 0.01 -4.92
C ILE A 100 -9.57 -1.49 -5.01
N VAL A 101 -9.78 -2.01 -6.21
CA VAL A 101 -9.74 -3.43 -6.53
C VAL A 101 -8.55 -3.70 -7.42
N ARG A 102 -7.75 -4.67 -7.07
CA ARG A 102 -6.62 -5.09 -7.91
C ARG A 102 -6.43 -6.59 -7.89
N ARG A 103 -5.95 -7.12 -9.02
CA ARG A 103 -5.42 -8.48 -9.16
C ARG A 103 -3.91 -8.41 -9.26
N ARG A 104 -3.21 -9.34 -8.61
CA ARG A 104 -1.76 -9.42 -8.64
C ARG A 104 -1.32 -10.87 -8.82
N ILE A 105 -0.31 -11.11 -9.66
CA ILE A 105 0.33 -12.41 -9.83
C ILE A 105 1.83 -12.26 -9.87
N ALA A 106 2.56 -13.16 -9.21
CA ALA A 106 4.01 -13.21 -9.27
C ALA A 106 4.49 -13.92 -10.53
N TYR A 107 5.71 -13.56 -10.97
CA TYR A 107 6.38 -14.19 -12.10
C TYR A 107 7.74 -14.73 -11.65
N GLU A 108 8.10 -15.91 -12.14
CA GLU A 108 9.40 -16.52 -11.99
C GLU A 108 9.86 -17.01 -13.37
N ASP A 109 11.09 -16.66 -13.75
CA ASP A 109 11.66 -17.01 -15.07
C ASP A 109 10.77 -16.68 -16.28
N GLY A 110 9.98 -15.60 -16.17
CA GLY A 110 9.08 -15.13 -17.22
C GLY A 110 7.69 -15.78 -17.22
N PHE A 111 7.40 -16.70 -16.33
CA PHE A 111 6.11 -17.37 -16.23
C PHE A 111 5.33 -16.94 -14.99
N PRO A 112 3.99 -16.79 -15.09
CA PRO A 112 3.16 -16.55 -13.91
C PRO A 112 3.18 -17.76 -12.99
N ILE A 113 3.33 -17.53 -11.68
CA ILE A 113 3.35 -18.58 -10.66
C ILE A 113 2.26 -18.38 -9.62
N GLY A 114 1.73 -19.49 -9.14
CA GLY A 114 0.70 -19.51 -8.11
C GLY A 114 -0.67 -19.03 -8.59
N ASP A 115 -1.53 -18.79 -7.62
CA ASP A 115 -2.88 -18.29 -7.85
C ASP A 115 -2.87 -16.75 -7.75
N PRO A 116 -3.53 -16.03 -8.68
CA PRO A 116 -3.62 -14.58 -8.59
C PRO A 116 -4.22 -14.13 -7.26
N GLU A 117 -3.64 -13.10 -6.67
CA GLU A 117 -4.15 -12.49 -5.45
C GLU A 117 -5.10 -11.34 -5.77
N ILE A 118 -6.29 -11.38 -5.22
CA ILE A 118 -7.25 -10.27 -5.26
C ILE A 118 -7.08 -9.43 -3.99
N VAL A 119 -7.02 -8.12 -4.17
CA VAL A 119 -6.97 -7.15 -3.07
C VAL A 119 -8.10 -6.16 -3.23
N PHE A 120 -8.98 -6.13 -2.26
CA PHE A 120 -9.95 -5.04 -2.08
C PHE A 120 -9.46 -4.15 -0.95
N LYS A 121 -9.43 -2.84 -1.18
CA LYS A 121 -8.88 -1.86 -0.24
C LYS A 121 -9.76 -0.62 -0.17
N TYR A 122 -9.92 -0.12 1.04
CA TYR A 122 -10.44 1.21 1.33
C TYR A 122 -9.33 2.09 1.88
N ARG A 123 -9.28 3.35 1.45
CA ARG A 123 -8.34 4.36 1.95
C ARG A 123 -9.09 5.56 2.53
N SER A 124 -8.57 6.12 3.63
CA SER A 124 -9.14 7.33 4.25
C SER A 124 -8.08 8.00 5.13
N ASP A 125 -8.15 9.29 5.28
CA ASP A 125 -7.44 10.06 6.31
C ASP A 125 -8.21 10.08 7.65
N ASN A 126 -9.48 9.68 7.63
CA ASN A 126 -10.36 9.65 8.78
C ASN A 126 -10.38 8.25 9.43
N MET A 127 -9.91 8.17 10.69
CA MET A 127 -9.80 6.93 11.46
C MET A 127 -11.17 6.26 11.67
N ALA A 128 -12.18 7.03 12.08
CA ALA A 128 -13.51 6.47 12.36
C ALA A 128 -14.13 5.84 11.12
N LYS A 129 -14.02 6.49 9.95
CA LYS A 129 -14.51 5.95 8.67
C LYS A 129 -13.75 4.69 8.27
N ALA A 130 -12.42 4.70 8.37
CA ALA A 130 -11.61 3.55 7.99
C ALA A 130 -11.83 2.34 8.91
N GLN A 131 -12.01 2.58 10.20
CA GLN A 131 -12.24 1.52 11.20
C GLN A 131 -13.66 0.93 11.12
N ALA A 132 -14.66 1.76 10.86
CA ALA A 132 -16.06 1.33 10.79
C ALA A 132 -16.39 0.52 9.51
N LEU A 133 -15.54 0.56 8.49
CA LEU A 133 -15.80 -0.14 7.23
C LEU A 133 -15.38 -1.61 7.32
N ASP A 134 -16.33 -2.52 7.21
CA ASP A 134 -16.05 -3.97 7.13
C ASP A 134 -15.63 -4.35 5.70
N VAL A 135 -14.34 -4.65 5.50
CA VAL A 135 -13.79 -5.00 4.17
C VAL A 135 -13.95 -6.47 3.79
N ARG A 136 -14.60 -7.28 4.61
CA ARG A 136 -14.71 -8.73 4.38
C ARG A 136 -15.47 -9.05 3.10
N PRO A 137 -14.91 -9.95 2.25
CA PRO A 137 -15.57 -10.37 1.04
C PRO A 137 -16.61 -11.45 1.34
N ARG A 138 -17.58 -11.63 0.47
CA ARG A 138 -18.51 -12.76 0.48
C ARG A 138 -17.91 -13.96 -0.24
N ILE A 139 -17.04 -14.67 0.45
CA ILE A 139 -16.43 -15.92 -0.02
C ILE A 139 -16.46 -16.95 1.09
N ASP A 140 -16.52 -18.23 0.72
CA ASP A 140 -16.43 -19.34 1.68
C ASP A 140 -14.99 -19.73 2.01
N GLY A 141 -14.03 -19.11 1.33
CA GLY A 141 -12.61 -19.41 1.40
C GLY A 141 -11.84 -18.60 2.45
N LYS A 142 -10.53 -18.79 2.43
CA LYS A 142 -9.61 -18.06 3.32
C LYS A 142 -9.29 -16.68 2.76
N TYR A 143 -9.28 -15.69 3.65
CA TYR A 143 -8.83 -14.34 3.36
C TYR A 143 -7.99 -13.78 4.49
N LYS A 144 -7.27 -12.70 4.23
CA LYS A 144 -6.45 -11.98 5.20
C LYS A 144 -6.82 -10.52 5.21
N ILE A 145 -7.14 -10.00 6.39
CA ILE A 145 -7.38 -8.57 6.60
C ILE A 145 -6.07 -7.90 7.01
N LYS A 146 -5.86 -6.68 6.49
CA LYS A 146 -4.77 -5.81 6.87
C LYS A 146 -5.30 -4.40 7.10
N PHE A 147 -5.20 -3.93 8.31
CA PHE A 147 -5.45 -2.53 8.63
C PHE A 147 -4.14 -1.84 8.93
N LYS A 148 -3.81 -0.81 8.15
CA LYS A 148 -2.51 -0.13 8.16
C LYS A 148 -2.66 1.34 8.43
N LEU A 149 -1.76 1.87 9.25
CA LEU A 149 -1.37 3.28 9.26
C LEU A 149 -0.25 3.45 8.21
N GLU A 150 -0.55 4.11 7.12
CA GLU A 150 0.43 4.50 6.10
C GLU A 150 0.91 5.93 6.41
N VAL A 151 2.22 6.11 6.48
CA VAL A 151 2.87 7.42 6.73
C VAL A 151 3.61 7.83 5.47
N MET A 152 3.36 9.05 5.02
CA MET A 152 3.93 9.63 3.80
C MET A 152 4.43 11.04 4.09
N PRO A 153 5.34 11.60 3.27
CA PRO A 153 5.69 13.02 3.34
C PRO A 153 4.45 13.91 3.16
N LEU A 154 4.51 15.14 3.60
CA LEU A 154 3.52 16.16 3.23
C LEU A 154 3.52 16.34 1.71
N LYS A 155 2.40 16.82 1.15
CA LYS A 155 2.26 17.04 -0.30
C LYS A 155 3.04 18.26 -0.77
N GLU A 156 3.21 19.22 0.10
CA GLU A 156 3.76 20.55 -0.20
C GLU A 156 5.27 20.62 -0.05
N HIS A 157 5.84 19.88 0.90
CA HIS A 157 7.27 19.92 1.20
C HIS A 157 7.74 18.66 1.95
N ILE A 158 9.06 18.42 1.92
CA ILE A 158 9.75 17.40 2.72
C ILE A 158 9.95 17.88 4.16
N GLY A 159 10.26 16.95 5.06
CA GLY A 159 10.52 17.25 6.49
C GLY A 159 9.28 17.25 7.36
N GLY A 160 8.13 16.84 6.82
CA GLY A 160 6.91 16.60 7.58
C GLY A 160 6.26 15.28 7.17
N MET A 161 5.16 14.94 7.85
CA MET A 161 4.47 13.68 7.64
C MET A 161 2.96 13.89 7.58
N ARG A 162 2.29 13.06 6.78
CA ARG A 162 0.84 12.90 6.76
C ARG A 162 0.49 11.43 6.91
N ARG A 163 -0.68 11.17 7.49
CA ARG A 163 -1.22 9.81 7.61
C ARG A 163 -2.23 9.51 6.52
N LEU A 164 -2.29 8.24 6.15
CA LEU A 164 -3.34 7.67 5.34
C LEU A 164 -3.66 6.28 5.89
N LEU A 165 -4.92 5.98 6.13
CA LEU A 165 -5.37 4.71 6.63
C LEU A 165 -5.73 3.80 5.47
N SER A 166 -5.32 2.56 5.53
CA SER A 166 -5.54 1.57 4.50
C SER A 166 -6.11 0.30 5.12
N HIS A 167 -7.41 0.08 4.95
CA HIS A 167 -8.11 -1.12 5.38
C HIS A 167 -8.35 -2.00 4.16
N SER A 168 -7.85 -3.23 4.18
CA SER A 168 -7.87 -4.10 2.99
C SER A 168 -8.07 -5.56 3.35
N VAL A 169 -8.62 -6.31 2.40
CA VAL A 169 -8.67 -7.76 2.41
C VAL A 169 -7.91 -8.30 1.21
N GLU A 170 -7.24 -9.44 1.42
CA GLU A 170 -6.49 -10.17 0.40
C GLU A 170 -6.91 -11.63 0.40
N PHE A 171 -7.12 -12.21 -0.78
CA PHE A 171 -7.42 -13.64 -0.96
C PHE A 171 -6.96 -14.14 -2.32
N ALA A 172 -6.76 -15.44 -2.45
CA ALA A 172 -6.43 -16.09 -3.71
C ALA A 172 -7.65 -16.12 -4.64
N LEU A 173 -7.51 -15.83 -5.92
CA LEU A 173 -8.61 -15.76 -6.89
C LEU A 173 -9.47 -17.02 -6.90
N SER A 174 -8.86 -18.20 -6.70
CA SER A 174 -9.57 -19.48 -6.59
C SER A 174 -10.58 -19.55 -5.44
N GLN A 175 -10.51 -18.65 -4.48
CA GLN A 175 -11.45 -18.57 -3.34
C GLN A 175 -12.72 -17.77 -3.69
N ALA A 176 -12.72 -17.02 -4.80
CA ALA A 176 -13.91 -16.30 -5.25
C ALA A 176 -14.98 -17.28 -5.79
N PRO A 177 -16.27 -16.93 -5.71
CA PRO A 177 -17.32 -17.68 -6.36
C PRO A 177 -17.06 -17.80 -7.87
N GLU A 178 -17.56 -18.83 -8.51
CA GLU A 178 -17.16 -19.20 -9.88
C GLU A 178 -17.39 -18.10 -10.91
N ALA A 179 -18.52 -17.41 -10.84
CA ALA A 179 -18.85 -16.35 -11.79
C ALA A 179 -17.87 -15.18 -11.68
N GLU A 180 -17.65 -14.66 -10.47
CA GLU A 180 -16.73 -13.56 -10.20
C GLU A 180 -15.27 -13.97 -10.46
N ARG A 181 -14.92 -15.24 -10.18
CA ARG A 181 -13.59 -15.79 -10.47
C ARG A 181 -13.30 -15.78 -11.98
N LEU A 182 -14.23 -16.26 -12.80
CA LEU A 182 -14.07 -16.27 -14.26
C LEU A 182 -14.00 -14.86 -14.83
N ALA A 183 -14.88 -13.95 -14.37
CA ALA A 183 -14.88 -12.57 -14.78
C ALA A 183 -13.56 -11.86 -14.44
N MET A 184 -13.02 -12.04 -13.23
CA MET A 184 -11.74 -11.49 -12.83
C MET A 184 -10.53 -12.15 -13.51
N GLN A 185 -10.65 -13.42 -13.87
CA GLN A 185 -9.58 -14.15 -14.57
C GLN A 185 -9.39 -13.65 -15.99
N HIS A 186 -10.49 -13.49 -16.71
CA HIS A 186 -10.49 -13.11 -18.12
C HIS A 186 -10.63 -11.60 -18.34
N LEU A 187 -10.97 -10.83 -17.29
CA LEU A 187 -11.29 -9.39 -17.37
C LEU A 187 -12.42 -9.11 -18.37
N ASP A 188 -13.39 -10.00 -18.41
CA ASP A 188 -14.47 -10.03 -19.38
C ASP A 188 -15.82 -10.06 -18.66
N HIS A 189 -16.76 -9.27 -19.13
CA HIS A 189 -18.14 -9.23 -18.65
C HIS A 189 -18.33 -8.99 -17.14
N MET A 190 -17.37 -8.38 -16.46
CA MET A 190 -17.51 -8.01 -15.05
C MET A 190 -18.24 -6.67 -14.92
N THR A 191 -19.20 -6.60 -14.02
CA THR A 191 -19.97 -5.38 -13.74
C THR A 191 -19.77 -4.89 -12.33
N LEU A 192 -20.13 -3.63 -12.06
CA LEU A 192 -20.13 -3.10 -10.70
C LEU A 192 -21.04 -3.91 -9.75
N PRO A 193 -22.26 -4.36 -10.13
CA PRO A 193 -23.06 -5.26 -9.29
C PRO A 193 -22.34 -6.56 -8.89
N ASP A 194 -21.52 -7.16 -9.78
CA ASP A 194 -20.74 -8.36 -9.44
C ASP A 194 -19.72 -8.06 -8.35
N LEU A 195 -19.02 -6.92 -8.45
CA LEU A 195 -18.13 -6.47 -7.39
C LEU A 195 -18.87 -6.13 -6.09
N GLN A 196 -20.06 -5.54 -6.17
CA GLN A 196 -20.90 -5.24 -4.99
C GLN A 196 -21.43 -6.52 -4.32
N HIS A 197 -21.62 -7.59 -5.09
CA HIS A 197 -21.95 -8.90 -4.53
C HIS A 197 -20.76 -9.46 -3.73
N LEU A 198 -19.55 -9.41 -4.31
CA LEU A 198 -18.34 -9.91 -3.68
C LEU A 198 -17.87 -9.04 -2.52
N PHE A 199 -17.95 -7.71 -2.67
CA PHE A 199 -17.52 -6.72 -1.68
C PHE A 199 -18.68 -5.83 -1.23
N PRO A 200 -19.41 -6.20 -0.16
CA PRO A 200 -20.59 -5.47 0.30
C PRO A 200 -20.42 -3.96 0.51
N PRO A 201 -19.26 -3.43 0.94
CA PRO A 201 -19.06 -1.98 1.07
C PRO A 201 -19.28 -1.19 -0.21
N LEU A 202 -19.06 -1.79 -1.38
CA LEU A 202 -19.29 -1.14 -2.68
C LEU A 202 -20.76 -0.83 -2.95
N LYS A 203 -21.72 -1.38 -2.20
CA LYS A 203 -23.15 -1.05 -2.30
C LYS A 203 -23.47 0.39 -1.94
N THR A 204 -22.52 1.12 -1.33
CA THR A 204 -22.64 2.56 -1.11
C THR A 204 -22.45 3.37 -2.40
N ILE A 205 -21.92 2.75 -3.46
CA ILE A 205 -21.77 3.35 -4.78
C ILE A 205 -23.05 3.09 -5.57
N SER A 206 -23.74 4.15 -5.96
CA SER A 206 -24.91 4.09 -6.84
C SER A 206 -24.54 4.60 -8.24
N CYS A 207 -24.99 3.89 -9.27
CA CYS A 207 -24.85 4.27 -10.68
C CYS A 207 -26.21 4.13 -11.36
N ASP A 208 -26.43 4.86 -12.44
CA ASP A 208 -27.69 4.84 -13.22
C ASP A 208 -27.82 3.59 -14.12
N GLY A 209 -27.37 2.44 -13.66
CA GLY A 209 -27.45 1.16 -14.36
C GLY A 209 -26.23 0.27 -14.09
N PRO A 210 -26.19 -0.93 -14.69
CA PRO A 210 -25.02 -1.79 -14.59
C PRO A 210 -23.86 -1.13 -15.37
N GLU A 211 -22.78 -0.82 -14.66
CA GLU A 211 -21.55 -0.34 -15.28
C GLU A 211 -20.52 -1.45 -15.39
N ASP A 212 -19.90 -1.53 -16.57
CA ASP A 212 -18.82 -2.46 -16.80
C ASP A 212 -17.58 -2.08 -15.98
N VAL A 213 -16.95 -3.07 -15.41
CA VAL A 213 -15.66 -2.97 -14.71
C VAL A 213 -14.58 -3.48 -15.65
N ALA A 214 -13.60 -2.64 -15.87
CA ALA A 214 -12.51 -2.93 -16.80
C ALA A 214 -11.14 -2.60 -16.19
N LEU A 215 -10.11 -2.94 -16.94
CA LEU A 215 -8.73 -2.59 -16.60
C LEU A 215 -8.52 -1.08 -16.70
N VAL A 216 -8.14 -0.48 -15.58
CA VAL A 216 -7.87 0.96 -15.48
C VAL A 216 -6.83 1.38 -16.51
N ASN A 217 -7.20 2.37 -17.34
CA ASN A 217 -6.37 2.92 -18.41
C ASN A 217 -5.83 1.88 -19.41
N GLN A 218 -6.40 0.66 -19.44
CA GLN A 218 -5.85 -0.47 -20.21
C GLN A 218 -4.38 -0.75 -19.88
N CYS A 219 -3.97 -0.44 -18.66
CA CYS A 219 -2.59 -0.55 -18.23
C CYS A 219 -2.35 -1.83 -17.42
N ILE A 220 -1.51 -2.70 -17.96
CA ILE A 220 -0.92 -3.81 -17.21
C ILE A 220 0.35 -3.29 -16.56
N VAL A 221 0.35 -3.25 -15.22
CA VAL A 221 1.52 -2.81 -14.45
C VAL A 221 2.47 -3.98 -14.24
N GLU A 222 3.74 -3.78 -14.56
CA GLU A 222 4.83 -4.64 -14.12
C GLU A 222 5.49 -3.99 -12.89
N GLU A 223 5.44 -4.67 -11.77
CA GLU A 223 6.13 -4.28 -10.53
C GLU A 223 7.45 -5.05 -10.41
N LEU A 224 8.56 -4.31 -10.36
CA LEU A 224 9.85 -4.83 -9.91
C LEU A 224 9.97 -4.50 -8.42
N LEU A 225 10.13 -5.50 -7.57
CA LEU A 225 10.20 -5.32 -6.11
C LEU A 225 11.42 -6.02 -5.54
N GLN A 226 12.21 -5.31 -4.75
CA GLN A 226 13.38 -5.85 -4.09
C GLN A 226 13.40 -5.47 -2.61
N ASP A 227 13.59 -6.46 -1.74
CA ASP A 227 13.99 -6.20 -0.35
C ASP A 227 15.41 -5.64 -0.35
N ILE A 228 15.65 -4.49 0.27
CA ILE A 228 16.96 -3.85 0.28
C ILE A 228 17.70 -3.97 1.60
N CYS A 229 16.98 -4.02 2.71
CA CYS A 229 17.58 -4.19 4.05
C CYS A 229 16.54 -4.56 5.11
N LEU A 230 17.04 -4.95 6.27
CA LEU A 230 16.31 -4.94 7.53
C LEU A 230 16.73 -3.70 8.31
N LEU A 231 15.76 -2.93 8.79
CA LEU A 231 15.92 -1.76 9.67
C LEU A 231 15.55 -2.17 11.10
N ASP A 232 16.44 -1.93 12.08
CA ASP A 232 16.18 -2.20 13.49
C ASP A 232 16.01 -0.87 14.25
N PHE A 233 14.79 -0.66 14.76
CA PHE A 233 14.40 0.53 15.53
C PHE A 233 14.56 0.34 17.06
N GLY A 234 15.18 -0.77 17.48
CA GLY A 234 15.36 -1.12 18.89
C GLY A 234 14.13 -1.77 19.53
N HIS A 235 14.31 -2.28 20.76
CA HIS A 235 13.24 -2.93 21.54
C HIS A 235 12.49 -4.04 20.76
N HIS A 236 13.21 -4.87 20.02
CA HIS A 236 12.67 -5.96 19.16
C HIS A 236 11.75 -5.45 18.03
N THR A 237 11.90 -4.20 17.62
CA THR A 237 11.11 -3.60 16.56
C THR A 237 11.95 -3.46 15.31
N ALA A 238 11.71 -4.33 14.33
CA ALA A 238 12.42 -4.33 13.05
C ALA A 238 11.45 -4.35 11.86
N ALA A 239 11.89 -3.78 10.75
CA ALA A 239 11.13 -3.72 9.51
C ALA A 239 11.97 -4.14 8.31
N THR A 240 11.41 -4.96 7.43
CA THR A 240 11.97 -5.13 6.09
C THR A 240 11.66 -3.89 5.27
N ALA A 241 12.70 -3.33 4.66
CA ALA A 241 12.59 -2.21 3.72
C ALA A 241 12.71 -2.73 2.29
N ASN A 242 11.82 -2.27 1.43
CA ASN A 242 11.81 -2.62 0.02
C ASN A 242 11.75 -1.40 -0.89
N LEU A 243 12.26 -1.59 -2.10
CA LEU A 243 12.24 -0.64 -3.18
C LEU A 243 11.51 -1.27 -4.36
N GLY A 244 10.52 -0.59 -4.89
CA GLY A 244 9.74 -1.04 -6.03
C GLY A 244 9.75 -0.03 -7.16
N LEU A 245 9.68 -0.53 -8.39
CA LEU A 245 9.44 0.24 -9.60
C LEU A 245 8.18 -0.29 -10.27
N TRP A 246 7.27 0.61 -10.64
CA TRP A 246 6.12 0.32 -11.48
C TRP A 246 6.32 0.89 -12.87
N ARG A 247 6.13 0.04 -13.87
CA ARG A 247 6.21 0.39 -15.28
C ARG A 247 5.10 -0.29 -16.07
N ALA A 248 4.75 0.25 -17.21
CA ALA A 248 3.82 -0.42 -18.13
C ALA A 248 4.50 -1.66 -18.71
N ARG A 249 3.74 -2.78 -18.71
CA ARG A 249 4.20 -4.02 -19.29
C ARG A 249 4.07 -3.96 -20.82
N GLY A 250 4.91 -3.83 -21.58
CA GLY A 250 4.83 -3.71 -23.04
C GLY A 250 5.90 -2.74 -23.56
N ASP A 251 5.75 -1.48 -23.25
CA ASP A 251 6.72 -0.45 -23.62
C ASP A 251 7.76 -0.17 -22.54
N HIS A 252 7.60 -0.79 -21.37
CA HIS A 252 8.48 -0.62 -20.21
C HIS A 252 8.58 0.82 -19.69
N HIS A 253 7.63 1.69 -20.05
CA HIS A 253 7.60 3.05 -19.55
C HIS A 253 7.41 3.06 -18.03
N ALA A 254 8.43 3.54 -17.30
CA ALA A 254 8.39 3.69 -15.85
C ALA A 254 7.54 4.90 -15.47
N PHE A 255 6.61 4.73 -14.53
CA PHE A 255 5.74 5.82 -14.12
C PHE A 255 5.78 6.13 -12.62
N VAL A 256 6.32 5.25 -11.77
CA VAL A 256 6.50 5.55 -10.35
C VAL A 256 7.44 4.55 -9.69
N GLY A 257 8.31 5.05 -8.79
CA GLY A 257 9.02 4.24 -7.81
C GLY A 257 8.41 4.38 -6.41
N GLU A 258 8.68 3.43 -5.54
CA GLU A 258 8.29 3.50 -4.13
C GLU A 258 9.34 2.82 -3.26
N PHE A 259 9.82 3.54 -2.26
CA PHE A 259 10.47 2.93 -1.12
C PHE A 259 9.44 2.76 0.01
N ALA A 260 9.47 1.63 0.69
CA ALA A 260 8.63 1.41 1.86
C ALA A 260 9.32 0.53 2.88
N PHE A 261 9.06 0.79 4.16
CA PHE A 261 9.31 -0.17 5.22
C PHE A 261 8.06 -0.36 6.08
N GLN A 262 7.88 -1.57 6.62
CA GLN A 262 6.66 -1.93 7.32
C GLN A 262 6.96 -2.64 8.63
N LEU A 263 6.43 -2.12 9.72
CA LEU A 263 6.34 -2.78 11.01
C LEU A 263 5.02 -3.55 11.09
N LYS A 264 5.07 -4.72 11.74
CA LYS A 264 3.89 -5.53 12.05
C LYS A 264 3.83 -5.75 13.55
N PHE A 265 2.65 -5.63 14.13
CA PHE A 265 2.38 -5.81 15.55
C PHE A 265 1.00 -6.44 15.75
N ALA A 266 0.72 -7.00 16.91
CA ALA A 266 -0.60 -7.58 17.20
C ALA A 266 -1.63 -6.49 17.52
N GLY A 267 -1.19 -5.41 18.18
CA GLY A 267 -1.99 -4.21 18.43
C GLY A 267 -1.09 -3.00 18.65
N PRO A 268 -1.63 -1.78 18.56
CA PRO A 268 -0.83 -0.54 18.71
C PRO A 268 -0.05 -0.44 20.02
N ASP A 269 -0.54 -1.08 21.09
CA ASP A 269 0.10 -1.07 22.42
C ASP A 269 1.36 -1.97 22.49
N ASP A 270 1.57 -2.83 21.51
CA ASP A 270 2.72 -3.75 21.48
C ASP A 270 4.02 -3.06 21.04
N ILE A 271 3.92 -1.88 20.41
CA ILE A 271 5.10 -1.13 19.98
C ILE A 271 5.51 -0.11 21.05
N LYS A 272 6.80 -0.11 21.39
CA LYS A 272 7.34 0.89 22.31
C LYS A 272 7.43 2.27 21.66
N HIS A 273 7.01 3.31 22.37
CA HIS A 273 7.08 4.70 21.89
C HIS A 273 8.50 5.10 21.45
N LYS A 274 9.55 4.61 22.12
CA LYS A 274 10.93 4.84 21.69
C LYS A 274 11.23 4.32 20.28
N SER A 275 10.72 3.13 19.93
CA SER A 275 10.89 2.58 18.58
C SER A 275 10.10 3.38 17.55
N LEU A 276 8.89 3.85 17.89
CA LEU A 276 8.11 4.74 17.03
C LEU A 276 8.83 6.08 16.79
N ASN A 277 9.43 6.67 17.82
CA ASN A 277 10.22 7.90 17.70
C ASN A 277 11.49 7.70 16.86
N HIS A 278 12.14 6.52 16.94
CA HIS A 278 13.24 6.18 16.04
C HIS A 278 12.77 6.04 14.59
N CYS A 279 11.64 5.39 14.39
CA CYS A 279 11.00 5.24 13.09
C CYS A 279 10.69 6.60 12.45
N GLU A 280 10.09 7.52 13.20
CA GLU A 280 9.76 8.88 12.79
C GLU A 280 11.02 9.68 12.41
N ARG A 281 12.02 9.72 13.28
CA ARG A 281 13.28 10.42 13.00
C ARG A 281 13.99 9.87 11.76
N PHE A 282 14.04 8.56 11.63
CA PHE A 282 14.60 7.91 10.43
C PHE A 282 13.84 8.31 9.16
N PHE A 283 12.51 8.30 9.21
CA PHE A 283 11.68 8.62 8.05
C PHE A 283 11.83 10.09 7.63
N LEU A 284 11.94 11.01 8.60
CA LEU A 284 12.18 12.42 8.33
C LEU A 284 13.59 12.66 7.75
N GLU A 285 14.63 12.02 8.31
CA GLU A 285 16.00 12.08 7.79
C GLU A 285 16.09 11.52 6.38
N LEU A 286 15.43 10.38 6.13
CA LEU A 286 15.44 9.77 4.80
C LEU A 286 14.81 10.69 3.75
N GLN A 287 13.78 11.48 4.09
CA GLN A 287 13.22 12.47 3.19
C GLN A 287 14.26 13.51 2.78
N GLN A 288 15.12 13.97 3.71
CA GLN A 288 16.16 14.93 3.42
C GLN A 288 17.26 14.31 2.53
N VAL A 289 17.73 13.13 2.92
CA VAL A 289 18.81 12.42 2.21
C VAL A 289 18.40 12.02 0.79
N ALA A 290 17.12 11.71 0.58
CA ALA A 290 16.57 11.28 -0.70
C ALA A 290 15.77 12.38 -1.43
N ALA A 291 15.91 13.66 -1.07
CA ALA A 291 15.08 14.76 -1.56
C ALA A 291 14.98 14.80 -3.11
N ASP A 292 16.08 14.60 -3.80
CA ASP A 292 16.13 14.61 -5.27
C ASP A 292 15.37 13.46 -5.94
N TRP A 293 15.07 12.42 -5.17
CA TRP A 293 14.34 11.24 -5.65
C TRP A 293 12.84 11.38 -5.49
N LEU A 294 12.38 12.28 -4.61
CA LEU A 294 10.98 12.30 -4.16
C LEU A 294 10.05 12.97 -5.17
N THR A 295 8.86 12.40 -5.28
CA THR A 295 7.66 13.08 -5.75
C THR A 295 6.63 13.07 -4.64
N LEU A 296 6.02 14.23 -4.33
CA LEU A 296 5.17 14.40 -3.15
C LEU A 296 3.68 14.35 -3.49
N THR A 297 3.32 14.55 -4.75
CA THR A 297 1.96 14.85 -5.20
C THR A 297 1.16 13.62 -5.63
N THR A 298 1.72 12.42 -5.55
CA THR A 298 1.06 11.20 -6.03
C THR A 298 1.29 10.00 -5.11
N THR A 299 0.54 8.94 -5.36
CA THR A 299 0.77 7.58 -4.83
C THR A 299 0.99 6.62 -6.00
N LYS A 300 1.43 5.38 -5.73
CA LYS A 300 1.53 4.36 -6.79
C LYS A 300 0.19 4.16 -7.51
N THR A 301 -0.90 4.07 -6.75
CA THR A 301 -2.24 3.92 -7.32
C THR A 301 -2.62 5.12 -8.17
N GLY A 302 -2.45 6.33 -7.64
CA GLY A 302 -2.76 7.55 -8.37
C GLY A 302 -1.95 7.71 -9.65
N ALA A 303 -0.70 7.27 -9.68
CA ALA A 303 0.10 7.25 -10.91
C ALA A 303 -0.56 6.42 -12.03
N VAL A 304 -1.12 5.23 -11.70
CA VAL A 304 -1.83 4.41 -12.68
C VAL A 304 -3.12 5.07 -13.16
N TYR A 305 -3.91 5.61 -12.23
CA TYR A 305 -5.19 6.25 -12.56
C TYR A 305 -5.04 7.50 -13.42
N ARG A 306 -3.87 8.17 -13.37
CA ARG A 306 -3.58 9.40 -14.13
C ARG A 306 -2.82 9.19 -15.44
N LEU A 307 -2.57 7.94 -15.86
CA LEU A 307 -1.84 7.69 -17.12
C LEU A 307 -2.55 8.23 -18.36
N LYS A 308 -3.90 8.18 -18.38
CA LYS A 308 -4.73 8.63 -19.50
C LYS A 308 -5.80 9.65 -19.08
N GLY A 309 -5.53 10.41 -18.09
CA GLY A 309 -6.50 11.38 -17.58
C GLY A 309 -6.09 11.87 -16.22
N ASN A 310 -6.95 12.67 -15.62
CA ASN A 310 -6.75 13.20 -14.29
C ASN A 310 -8.04 13.00 -13.47
N PRO A 311 -8.30 11.77 -13.00
CA PRO A 311 -9.50 11.51 -12.22
C PRO A 311 -9.51 12.36 -10.93
N PRO A 312 -10.69 12.70 -10.41
CA PRO A 312 -10.81 13.40 -9.14
C PRO A 312 -10.03 12.68 -8.04
N GLN A 313 -9.32 13.45 -7.22
CA GLN A 313 -8.58 12.90 -6.09
C GLN A 313 -9.51 12.78 -4.89
N ALA A 314 -9.71 11.58 -4.41
CA ALA A 314 -10.58 11.35 -3.28
C ALA A 314 -9.82 11.27 -1.95
N HIS A 315 -8.58 10.75 -1.95
CA HIS A 315 -7.92 10.33 -0.71
C HIS A 315 -6.40 10.29 -0.77
N GLU A 316 -5.78 10.93 -1.72
CA GLU A 316 -4.30 10.95 -1.90
C GLU A 316 -3.63 12.14 -1.28
#